data_bfd82ea1d2fdc471eaf1aa6e239b3b81
#
_entry.id   bfd82ea1d2fdc471eaf1aa6e239b3b81
#
_cell.length_a   1.000
_cell.length_b   1.000
_cell.length_c   1.000
_cell.angle_alpha   90.00
_cell.angle_beta   90.00
_cell.angle_gamma   90.00
#
_symmetry.space_group_name_H-M   'P 1'
#
loop_
_entity.id
_entity.type
_entity.pdbx_description
1 polymer ?
#
loop_
_entity_poly.entity_id
_entity_poly.type
_entity_poly.pdbx_seq_one_letter_code
_entity_poly.pdbx_strand_id
1 'polypeptide(L)' 'MEEKIISIIENLTGYTKLKENRDIDLLENEILDSLAFIELITTLEEEFDIEIQPTQVEPNTWRNIKKISDLVEKLK' A
#
# COMPACT_ATOMS: atom_id res chain seq x y z
N MET A 1 -2.81 -7.56 9.60
CA MET A 1 -1.90 -6.85 8.71
C MET A 1 -2.62 -6.03 7.63
N GLU A 2 -3.51 -6.65 6.86
CA GLU A 2 -4.23 -5.93 5.81
C GLU A 2 -5.00 -4.72 6.32
N GLU A 3 -5.61 -4.84 7.48
CA GLU A 3 -6.40 -3.75 8.05
C GLU A 3 -5.53 -2.51 8.32
N LYS A 4 -4.31 -2.73 8.77
CA LYS A 4 -3.39 -1.62 9.01
C LYS A 4 -2.96 -0.97 7.71
N ILE A 5 -2.71 -1.77 6.68
CA ILE A 5 -2.40 -1.27 5.34
C ILE A 5 -3.57 -0.43 4.80
N ILE A 6 -4.78 -0.94 4.96
CA ILE A 6 -5.99 -0.23 4.52
C ILE A 6 -6.10 1.12 5.21
N SER A 7 -5.91 1.16 6.53
CA SER A 7 -5.96 2.43 7.27
C SER A 7 -4.93 3.42 6.78
N ILE A 8 -3.73 2.96 6.51
CA ILE A 8 -2.66 3.83 6.02
C ILE A 8 -3.05 4.42 4.66
N ILE A 9 -3.52 3.58 3.75
CA ILE A 9 -3.90 4.04 2.41
C ILE A 9 -5.08 5.00 2.47
N GLU A 10 -6.06 4.70 3.30
CA GLU A 10 -7.22 5.59 3.44
C GLU A 10 -6.82 6.95 4.00
N ASN A 11 -5.90 6.98 4.95
CA ASN A 11 -5.41 8.24 5.51
C ASN A 11 -4.63 9.06 4.49
N LEU A 12 -3.86 8.40 3.64
CA LEU A 12 -3.05 9.10 2.64
C LEU A 12 -3.87 9.60 1.46
N THR A 13 -4.90 8.86 1.08
CA THR A 13 -5.62 9.13 -0.17
C THR A 13 -7.00 9.75 0.04
N GLY A 14 -7.56 9.62 1.23
CA GLY A 14 -8.92 10.05 1.51
C GLY A 14 -10.00 9.08 1.02
N TYR A 15 -9.61 7.98 0.41
CA TYR A 15 -10.57 6.96 -0.04
C TYR A 15 -11.08 6.17 1.17
N THR A 16 -12.40 6.04 1.31
CA THR A 16 -12.99 5.53 2.54
C THR A 16 -13.65 4.16 2.44
N LYS A 17 -13.57 3.51 1.28
CA LYS A 17 -14.29 2.25 1.05
C LYS A 17 -13.40 1.05 0.79
N LEU A 18 -12.14 1.12 1.20
CA LEU A 18 -11.20 0.02 0.94
C LEU A 18 -11.58 -1.26 1.69
N LYS A 19 -12.11 -1.13 2.90
CA LYS A 19 -12.52 -2.33 3.66
C LYS A 19 -13.59 -3.13 2.94
N GLU A 20 -14.45 -2.45 2.20
CA GLU A 20 -15.54 -3.08 1.46
C GLU A 20 -15.10 -3.55 0.07
N ASN A 21 -13.97 -3.04 -0.43
CA ASN A 21 -13.48 -3.30 -1.78
C ASN A 21 -12.00 -3.66 -1.75
N ARG A 22 -11.64 -4.71 -0.99
CA ARG A 22 -10.24 -5.09 -0.79
C ARG A 22 -9.53 -5.52 -2.06
N ASP A 23 -10.29 -5.96 -3.06
CA ASP A 23 -9.74 -6.42 -4.33
C ASP A 23 -9.62 -5.31 -5.37
N ILE A 24 -9.97 -4.08 -5.02
CA ILE A 24 -9.91 -2.97 -5.96
C ILE A 24 -8.46 -2.74 -6.40
N ASP A 25 -8.29 -2.41 -7.68
CA ASP A 25 -6.97 -2.09 -8.22
C ASP A 25 -6.64 -0.65 -7.85
N LEU A 26 -5.65 -0.48 -6.99
CA LEU A 26 -5.30 0.84 -6.44
C LEU A 26 -4.72 1.78 -7.49
N LEU A 27 -4.04 1.26 -8.49
CA LEU A 27 -3.45 2.07 -9.55
C LEU A 27 -4.44 2.38 -10.66
N GLU A 28 -5.20 1.38 -11.09
CA GLU A 28 -6.17 1.56 -12.16
C GLU A 28 -7.28 2.53 -11.77
N ASN A 29 -7.68 2.50 -10.51
CA ASN A 29 -8.73 3.39 -10.00
C ASN A 29 -8.17 4.70 -9.46
N GLU A 30 -6.89 4.96 -9.69
CA GLU A 30 -6.22 6.20 -9.32
C GLU A 30 -6.30 6.53 -7.83
N ILE A 31 -6.42 5.48 -7.00
CA ILE A 31 -6.40 5.67 -5.55
C ILE A 31 -4.99 6.02 -5.10
N LEU A 32 -3.98 5.33 -5.65
CA LEU A 32 -2.57 5.64 -5.42
C LEU A 32 -2.01 6.38 -6.62
N ASP A 33 -1.89 7.70 -6.51
CA ASP A 33 -1.16 8.48 -7.51
C ASP A 33 0.33 8.52 -7.13
N SER A 34 1.13 9.25 -7.90
CA SER A 34 2.58 9.28 -7.68
C SER A 34 2.97 9.78 -6.29
N LEU A 35 2.29 10.82 -5.82
CA LEU A 35 2.59 11.38 -4.51
C LEU A 35 2.17 10.43 -3.39
N ALA A 36 0.95 9.90 -3.48
CA ALA A 36 0.45 8.95 -2.49
C ALA A 36 1.30 7.69 -2.44
N PHE A 37 1.79 7.24 -3.59
CA PHE A 37 2.68 6.08 -3.66
C PHE A 37 3.96 6.30 -2.87
N ILE A 38 4.60 7.45 -3.05
CA ILE A 38 5.83 7.79 -2.32
C ILE A 38 5.55 7.87 -0.82
N GLU A 39 4.45 8.52 -0.45
CA GLU A 39 4.06 8.64 0.95
C GLU A 39 3.75 7.28 1.57
N LEU A 40 3.12 6.38 0.80
CA LEU A 40 2.84 5.03 1.26
C LEU A 40 4.12 4.28 1.59
N ILE A 41 5.11 4.32 0.71
CA ILE A 41 6.39 3.66 0.94
C ILE A 41 7.03 4.17 2.22
N THR A 42 7.12 5.48 2.38
CA THR A 42 7.71 6.08 3.57
C THR A 42 6.96 5.68 4.83
N THR A 43 5.63 5.71 4.78
CA THR A 43 4.81 5.36 5.94
C THR A 43 4.98 3.90 6.32
N LEU A 44 5.00 3.00 5.33
CA LEU A 44 5.21 1.57 5.60
C LEU A 44 6.57 1.31 6.23
N GLU A 45 7.60 1.98 5.74
CA GLU A 45 8.92 1.83 6.31
C GLU A 45 8.96 2.26 7.77
N GLU A 46 8.31 3.36 8.09
CA GLU A 46 8.26 3.87 9.46
C GLU A 46 7.39 3.03 10.38
N GLU A 47 6.21 2.63 9.90
CA GLU A 47 5.25 1.88 10.71
C GLU A 47 5.72 0.49 11.06
N PHE A 48 6.40 -0.16 10.12
CA PHE A 48 6.80 -1.56 10.31
C PHE A 48 8.30 -1.74 10.49
N ASP A 49 9.04 -0.64 10.52
CA ASP A 49 10.49 -0.65 10.70
C ASP A 49 11.16 -1.57 9.66
N ILE A 50 10.83 -1.35 8.40
CA ILE A 50 11.35 -2.10 7.27
C ILE A 50 11.96 -1.15 6.25
N GLU A 51 12.72 -1.71 5.31
CA GLU A 51 13.29 -0.94 4.22
C GLU A 51 12.73 -1.47 2.91
N ILE A 52 12.15 -0.58 2.11
CA ILE A 52 11.53 -0.93 0.84
C ILE A 52 12.36 -0.33 -0.30
N GLN A 53 12.76 -1.18 -1.24
CA GLN A 53 13.45 -0.78 -2.46
C GLN A 53 12.44 -0.84 -3.62
N PRO A 54 11.79 0.28 -3.98
CA PRO A 54 10.72 0.24 -4.98
C PRO A 54 11.13 -0.38 -6.32
N THR A 55 12.39 -0.19 -6.72
CA THR A 55 12.90 -0.73 -7.98
C THR A 55 13.09 -2.24 -7.96
N GLN A 56 13.07 -2.85 -6.79
CA GLN A 56 13.20 -4.30 -6.63
C GLN A 56 11.87 -4.98 -6.35
N VAL A 57 10.79 -4.22 -6.29
CA VAL A 57 9.47 -4.74 -6.03
C VAL A 57 8.69 -4.77 -7.34
N GLU A 58 8.00 -5.88 -7.59
CA GLU A 58 7.17 -6.01 -8.77
C GLU A 58 6.11 -4.91 -8.81
N PRO A 59 5.96 -4.19 -9.94
CA PRO A 59 4.99 -3.08 -10.00
C PRO A 59 3.56 -3.47 -9.63
N ASN A 60 3.15 -4.69 -9.97
CA ASN A 60 1.80 -5.17 -9.65
C ASN A 60 1.54 -5.29 -8.15
N THR A 61 2.59 -5.34 -7.33
CA THR A 61 2.45 -5.39 -5.89
C THR A 61 1.65 -4.20 -5.37
N TRP A 62 1.84 -3.05 -5.98
CA TRP A 62 1.22 -1.79 -5.51
C TRP A 62 -0.24 -1.63 -5.95
N ARG A 63 -0.75 -2.56 -6.75
CA ARG A 63 -2.14 -2.52 -7.21
C ARG A 63 -3.11 -3.14 -6.20
N ASN A 64 -2.62 -4.01 -5.33
CA ASN A 64 -3.49 -4.86 -4.53
C ASN A 64 -3.07 -4.83 -3.06
N ILE A 65 -4.06 -4.63 -2.18
CA ILE A 65 -3.82 -4.56 -0.74
C ILE A 65 -3.16 -5.83 -0.21
N LYS A 66 -3.64 -6.99 -0.65
CA LYS A 66 -3.09 -8.25 -0.19
C LYS A 66 -1.63 -8.40 -0.58
N LYS A 67 -1.28 -8.00 -1.79
CA LYS A 67 0.11 -8.07 -2.25
C LYS A 67 1.01 -7.12 -1.47
N ILE A 68 0.52 -5.95 -1.14
CA ILE A 68 1.26 -5.01 -0.30
C ILE A 68 1.47 -5.61 1.09
N SER A 69 0.43 -6.21 1.64
CA SER A 69 0.52 -6.88 2.94
C SER A 69 1.54 -8.01 2.92
N ASP A 70 1.53 -8.83 1.87
CA ASP A 70 2.49 -9.93 1.71
C ASP A 70 3.92 -9.40 1.63
N LEU A 71 4.12 -8.28 0.93
CA LEU A 71 5.43 -7.65 0.84
C LEU A 71 5.93 -7.22 2.22
N VAL A 72 5.07 -6.56 2.99
CA VAL A 72 5.43 -6.09 4.33
C VAL A 72 5.78 -7.28 5.22
N GLU A 73 4.98 -8.35 5.17
CA GLU A 73 5.24 -9.56 5.93
C GLU A 73 6.60 -10.17 5.59
N LYS A 74 6.95 -10.14 4.31
CA LYS A 74 8.22 -10.69 3.84
C LYS A 74 9.42 -9.87 4.34
N LEU A 75 9.25 -8.56 4.46
CA LEU A 75 10.34 -7.66 4.85
C LEU A 75 10.48 -7.49 6.37
N LYS A 76 9.51 -7.93 7.12
CA LYS A 76 9.55 -7.82 8.59
C LYS A 76 10.58 -8.73 9.23
#